data_996cc2738147b32a04048c4fb60c1d9e
#
_entry.id   996cc2738147b32a04048c4fb60c1d9e
#
_cell.length_a   1.000
_cell.length_b   1.000
_cell.length_c   1.000
_cell.angle_alpha   90.00
_cell.angle_beta   90.00
_cell.angle_gamma   90.00
#
_symmetry.space_group_name_H-M   'P 1'
#
loop_
_entity.id
_entity.type
_entity.pdbx_description
1 polymer ?
#
loop_
_entity_poly.entity_id
_entity_poly.type
_entity_poly.pdbx_seq_one_letter_code
_entity_poly.pdbx_strand_id
1 'polypeptide(L)'
;MHPQFLLAVVLCFAAALRLSAQDKVAIPLPRDGSTTIVVLDYRGGYGPERKNQEPVLTIHADGNATVVDPTDERPTRKYRLSAAEVEALLREIVQELDFFNIDHNEISRAMAEEDRKTGSSMSMFDASTTVIRIQTADRKHELRFNALGTWANRYPTIQPLQQLFNVEKRLERVIQEFTPGARETIVDALNAVNEVMKREHPDLPQLTLNDFHSTGGDTTGAPTQFFRKQKDRSTLLATVTRSPGMLPKVTIEITPQARICYEGEPPNCFPFDF
;
A
#
# COMPACT_ATOMS: atom_id res chain seq x y z
N MET A 1 -15.68 -51.10 -15.72
CA MET A 1 -14.98 -49.79 -15.63
C MET A 1 -13.53 -50.01 -16.01
N HIS A 2 -13.08 -49.41 -17.12
CA HIS A 2 -11.73 -49.63 -17.64
C HIS A 2 -10.67 -48.92 -16.83
N PRO A 3 -9.60 -49.58 -16.38
CA PRO A 3 -8.54 -48.97 -15.55
C PRO A 3 -7.77 -47.83 -16.25
N GLN A 4 -7.90 -47.71 -17.56
CA GLN A 4 -7.26 -46.63 -18.35
C GLN A 4 -7.84 -45.23 -18.10
N PHE A 5 -9.09 -45.10 -17.62
CA PHE A 5 -9.70 -43.79 -17.28
C PHE A 5 -9.15 -43.21 -15.98
N LEU A 6 -8.79 -44.04 -15.01
CA LEU A 6 -8.25 -43.61 -13.73
C LEU A 6 -6.83 -43.03 -13.88
N LEU A 7 -6.03 -43.54 -14.79
CA LEU A 7 -4.66 -43.06 -15.01
C LEU A 7 -4.61 -41.65 -15.66
N ALA A 8 -5.57 -41.37 -16.55
CA ALA A 8 -5.65 -40.06 -17.22
C ALA A 8 -6.06 -38.93 -16.27
N VAL A 9 -6.96 -39.21 -15.31
CA VAL A 9 -7.41 -38.21 -14.32
C VAL A 9 -6.30 -37.87 -13.33
N VAL A 10 -5.51 -38.84 -12.89
CA VAL A 10 -4.37 -38.61 -11.96
C VAL A 10 -3.26 -37.81 -12.62
N LEU A 11 -2.99 -38.03 -13.92
CA LEU A 11 -1.99 -37.25 -14.67
C LEU A 11 -2.41 -35.81 -14.92
N CYS A 12 -3.71 -35.54 -15.15
CA CYS A 12 -4.22 -34.16 -15.25
C CYS A 12 -4.16 -33.39 -13.93
N PHE A 13 -4.41 -34.05 -12.78
CA PHE A 13 -4.28 -33.41 -11.47
C PHE A 13 -2.82 -33.11 -11.09
N ALA A 14 -1.88 -33.99 -11.46
CA ALA A 14 -0.46 -33.75 -11.20
C ALA A 14 0.11 -32.61 -12.07
N ALA A 15 -0.41 -32.42 -13.29
CA ALA A 15 -0.05 -31.29 -14.15
C ALA A 15 -0.63 -29.94 -13.63
N ALA A 16 -1.87 -29.95 -13.11
CA ALA A 16 -2.50 -28.76 -12.56
C ALA A 16 -1.80 -28.26 -11.27
N LEU A 17 -1.24 -29.18 -10.46
CA LEU A 17 -0.49 -28.81 -9.25
C LEU A 17 0.90 -28.23 -9.56
N ARG A 18 1.46 -28.46 -10.76
CA ARG A 18 2.74 -27.88 -11.16
C ARG A 18 2.65 -26.49 -11.78
N LEU A 19 1.45 -26.03 -12.18
CA LEU A 19 1.26 -24.67 -12.73
C LEU A 19 1.17 -23.59 -11.67
N SER A 20 1.08 -23.91 -10.37
CA SER A 20 0.99 -22.90 -9.30
C SER A 20 2.33 -22.53 -8.66
N ALA A 21 3.41 -23.19 -9.00
CA ALA A 21 4.76 -22.76 -8.63
C ALA A 21 5.34 -21.91 -9.76
N GLN A 22 4.80 -20.72 -9.99
CA GLN A 22 5.58 -19.70 -10.67
C GLN A 22 6.88 -19.57 -9.89
N ASP A 23 7.99 -19.98 -10.47
CA ASP A 23 9.34 -19.78 -9.94
C ASP A 23 9.45 -18.28 -9.59
N LYS A 24 9.36 -17.97 -8.29
CA LYS A 24 9.50 -16.61 -7.80
C LYS A 24 10.94 -16.20 -8.09
N VAL A 25 11.12 -15.46 -9.17
CA VAL A 25 12.44 -14.98 -9.59
C VAL A 25 12.97 -14.11 -8.44
N ALA A 26 14.10 -14.53 -7.87
CA ALA A 26 14.75 -13.76 -6.82
C ALA A 26 15.19 -12.40 -7.38
N ILE A 27 14.93 -11.33 -6.63
CA ILE A 27 15.38 -10.00 -7.03
C ILE A 27 16.83 -9.84 -6.61
N PRO A 28 17.76 -9.64 -7.56
CA PRO A 28 19.17 -9.52 -7.22
C PRO A 28 19.45 -8.23 -6.46
N LEU A 29 20.06 -8.36 -5.29
CA LEU A 29 20.50 -7.21 -4.48
C LEU A 29 21.91 -6.79 -4.83
N PRO A 30 22.24 -5.49 -4.68
CA PRO A 30 23.63 -5.00 -4.75
C PRO A 30 24.54 -5.79 -3.80
N ARG A 31 25.78 -6.06 -4.24
CA ARG A 31 26.76 -6.80 -3.42
C ARG A 31 27.24 -6.00 -2.21
N ASP A 32 27.31 -4.68 -2.36
CA ASP A 32 27.64 -3.78 -1.25
C ASP A 32 26.39 -3.58 -0.39
N GLY A 33 26.43 -4.11 0.82
CA GLY A 33 25.34 -4.02 1.78
C GLY A 33 24.97 -2.59 2.18
N SER A 34 25.91 -1.63 2.07
CA SER A 34 25.66 -0.21 2.35
C SER A 34 24.92 0.51 1.20
N THR A 35 24.75 -0.15 0.04
CA THR A 35 24.03 0.44 -1.08
C THR A 35 22.57 0.68 -0.71
N THR A 36 22.10 1.91 -0.89
CA THR A 36 20.69 2.27 -0.69
C THR A 36 19.82 1.66 -1.79
N ILE A 37 18.89 0.81 -1.40
CA ILE A 37 17.99 0.08 -2.31
C ILE A 37 16.58 0.66 -2.36
N VAL A 38 16.13 1.33 -1.28
CA VAL A 38 14.81 1.98 -1.20
C VAL A 38 14.96 3.36 -0.59
N VAL A 39 14.31 4.36 -1.21
CA VAL A 39 14.14 5.71 -0.66
C VAL A 39 12.70 6.13 -0.83
N LEU A 40 12.08 6.66 0.24
CA LEU A 40 10.89 7.48 0.19
C LEU A 40 11.21 8.85 0.78
N ASP A 41 10.84 9.89 0.06
CA ASP A 41 11.03 11.27 0.50
C ASP A 41 9.85 12.15 0.05
N TYR A 42 9.61 13.24 0.78
CA TYR A 42 8.62 14.25 0.43
C TYR A 42 9.33 15.60 0.35
N ARG A 43 9.19 16.33 -0.75
CA ARG A 43 9.89 17.59 -1.01
C ARG A 43 8.93 18.71 -1.36
N GLY A 44 9.21 19.90 -0.85
CA GLY A 44 8.37 21.08 -1.10
C GLY A 44 7.01 20.96 -0.40
N GLY A 45 6.04 21.75 -0.88
CA GLY A 45 4.70 21.84 -0.30
C GLY A 45 4.62 22.89 0.83
N TYR A 46 3.39 23.15 1.26
CA TYR A 46 3.03 24.15 2.29
C TYR A 46 3.22 23.58 3.72
N GLY A 47 4.23 22.76 3.93
CA GLY A 47 4.55 22.21 5.23
C GLY A 47 5.50 23.11 6.04
N PRO A 48 5.67 22.85 7.34
CA PRO A 48 6.73 23.47 8.12
C PRO A 48 8.10 23.19 7.43
N GLU A 49 8.98 24.19 7.49
CA GLU A 49 10.31 24.08 6.90
C GLU A 49 11.00 22.82 7.45
N ARG A 50 11.47 21.97 6.55
CA ARG A 50 12.15 20.74 6.94
C ARG A 50 13.49 21.08 7.60
N LYS A 51 13.62 20.77 8.87
CA LYS A 51 14.86 20.94 9.63
C LYS A 51 15.92 19.92 9.18
N ASN A 52 15.48 18.78 8.65
CA ASN A 52 16.37 17.74 8.16
C ASN A 52 16.09 17.47 6.67
N GLN A 53 17.17 17.42 5.85
CA GLN A 53 17.09 17.13 4.43
C GLN A 53 17.24 15.62 4.11
N GLU A 54 17.37 14.78 5.14
CA GLU A 54 17.41 13.33 4.95
C GLU A 54 16.05 12.80 4.46
N PRO A 55 16.03 11.74 3.64
CA PRO A 55 14.80 11.09 3.25
C PRO A 55 14.01 10.55 4.45
N VAL A 56 12.68 10.54 4.34
CA VAL A 56 11.79 10.01 5.38
C VAL A 56 12.04 8.54 5.65
N LEU A 57 12.32 7.75 4.58
CA LEU A 57 12.71 6.34 4.68
C LEU A 57 13.92 6.08 3.80
N THR A 58 14.90 5.38 4.35
CA THR A 58 16.03 4.82 3.60
C THR A 58 16.23 3.37 4.03
N ILE A 59 16.36 2.44 3.07
CA ILE A 59 16.70 1.04 3.33
C ILE A 59 17.92 0.67 2.50
N HIS A 60 18.89 0.00 3.13
CA HIS A 60 20.12 -0.49 2.51
C HIS A 60 20.02 -1.99 2.17
N ALA A 61 20.91 -2.45 1.29
CA ALA A 61 20.90 -3.84 0.82
C ALA A 61 21.16 -4.87 1.93
N ASP A 62 21.84 -4.48 3.01
CA ASP A 62 22.05 -5.31 4.21
C ASP A 62 20.86 -5.32 5.17
N GLY A 63 19.76 -4.63 4.82
CA GLY A 63 18.55 -4.52 5.61
C GLY A 63 18.58 -3.40 6.66
N ASN A 64 19.68 -2.66 6.81
CA ASN A 64 19.68 -1.48 7.66
C ASN A 64 18.69 -0.45 7.11
N ALA A 65 17.81 0.04 7.96
CA ALA A 65 16.79 1.02 7.59
C ALA A 65 16.83 2.21 8.54
N THR A 66 16.52 3.38 7.99
CA THR A 66 16.49 4.65 8.70
C THR A 66 15.16 5.33 8.43
N VAL A 67 14.46 5.75 9.48
CA VAL A 67 13.25 6.56 9.40
C VAL A 67 13.50 7.91 10.07
N VAL A 68 13.18 8.96 9.35
CA VAL A 68 13.33 10.36 9.78
C VAL A 68 11.98 11.03 9.76
N ASP A 69 11.58 11.65 10.87
CA ASP A 69 10.44 12.55 10.88
C ASP A 69 10.93 13.95 10.45
N PRO A 70 10.49 14.47 9.29
CA PRO A 70 10.98 15.75 8.79
C PRO A 70 10.50 16.95 9.62
N THR A 71 9.47 16.77 10.44
CA THR A 71 8.86 17.84 11.26
C THR A 71 9.33 17.82 12.71
N ASP A 72 9.97 16.75 13.13
CA ASP A 72 10.35 16.51 14.51
C ASP A 72 11.86 16.66 14.74
N GLU A 73 12.22 17.15 15.88
CA GLU A 73 13.59 17.15 16.39
C GLU A 73 14.01 15.79 16.95
N ARG A 74 13.10 14.80 16.95
CA ARG A 74 13.38 13.45 17.43
C ARG A 74 14.51 12.83 16.62
N PRO A 75 15.35 12.04 17.29
CA PRO A 75 16.48 11.41 16.62
C PRO A 75 16.00 10.44 15.55
N THR A 76 16.71 10.42 14.45
CA THR A 76 16.60 9.42 13.40
C THR A 76 16.48 8.02 14.00
N ARG A 77 15.40 7.32 13.66
CA ARG A 77 15.17 5.96 14.12
C ARG A 77 15.85 4.96 13.18
N LYS A 78 16.62 4.03 13.75
CA LYS A 78 17.32 2.99 12.99
C LYS A 78 16.68 1.63 13.27
N TYR A 79 16.49 0.84 12.22
CA TYR A 79 15.90 -0.47 12.25
C TYR A 79 16.71 -1.45 11.41
N ARG A 80 16.42 -2.73 11.56
CA ARG A 80 17.03 -3.76 10.74
C ARG A 80 15.97 -4.75 10.26
N LEU A 81 15.79 -4.80 8.95
CA LEU A 81 15.01 -5.82 8.27
C LEU A 81 15.86 -7.08 8.09
N SER A 82 15.25 -8.24 8.21
CA SER A 82 15.87 -9.49 7.77
C SER A 82 15.98 -9.52 6.24
N ALA A 83 16.86 -10.36 5.72
CA ALA A 83 16.99 -10.57 4.27
C ALA A 83 15.65 -11.00 3.63
N ALA A 84 14.87 -11.83 4.31
CA ALA A 84 13.56 -12.26 3.85
C ALA A 84 12.53 -11.11 3.77
N GLU A 85 12.57 -10.17 4.72
CA GLU A 85 11.69 -8.99 4.70
C GLU A 85 12.08 -8.01 3.60
N VAL A 86 13.37 -7.79 3.37
CA VAL A 86 13.88 -6.98 2.25
C VAL A 86 13.44 -7.61 0.91
N GLU A 87 13.61 -8.91 0.75
CA GLU A 87 13.22 -9.61 -0.46
C GLU A 87 11.70 -9.55 -0.69
N ALA A 88 10.90 -9.75 0.35
CA ALA A 88 9.44 -9.67 0.28
C ALA A 88 8.98 -8.25 -0.12
N LEU A 89 9.56 -7.21 0.49
CA LEU A 89 9.27 -5.81 0.16
C LEU A 89 9.61 -5.49 -1.30
N LEU A 90 10.80 -5.85 -1.75
CA LEU A 90 11.22 -5.58 -3.13
C LEU A 90 10.38 -6.38 -4.13
N ARG A 91 10.00 -7.62 -3.81
CA ARG A 91 9.12 -8.41 -4.67
C ARG A 91 7.78 -7.73 -4.87
N GLU A 92 7.14 -7.29 -3.80
CA GLU A 92 5.88 -6.57 -3.86
C GLU A 92 6.03 -5.29 -4.73
N ILE A 93 7.05 -4.48 -4.49
CA ILE A 93 7.24 -3.22 -5.22
C ILE A 93 7.63 -3.46 -6.69
N VAL A 94 8.56 -4.40 -6.95
CA VAL A 94 9.14 -4.58 -8.29
C VAL A 94 8.31 -5.51 -9.17
N GLN A 95 7.78 -6.62 -8.63
CA GLN A 95 7.09 -7.63 -9.41
C GLN A 95 5.57 -7.45 -9.38
N GLU A 96 4.98 -7.13 -8.21
CA GLU A 96 3.52 -7.04 -8.09
C GLU A 96 3.01 -5.64 -8.46
N LEU A 97 3.73 -4.57 -8.05
CA LEU A 97 3.40 -3.19 -8.37
C LEU A 97 4.13 -2.66 -9.62
N ASP A 98 5.00 -3.46 -10.22
CA ASP A 98 5.69 -3.19 -11.50
C ASP A 98 6.42 -1.85 -11.57
N PHE A 99 7.03 -1.42 -10.45
CA PHE A 99 7.60 -0.07 -10.25
C PHE A 99 8.57 0.36 -11.35
N PHE A 100 9.39 -0.56 -11.86
CA PHE A 100 10.39 -0.22 -12.87
C PHE A 100 9.81 0.11 -14.25
N ASN A 101 8.56 -0.22 -14.50
CA ASN A 101 7.87 0.05 -15.76
C ASN A 101 6.88 1.24 -15.63
N ILE A 102 6.76 1.86 -14.47
CA ILE A 102 5.96 3.07 -14.31
C ILE A 102 6.66 4.24 -15.02
N ASP A 103 5.97 4.85 -15.98
CA ASP A 103 6.46 6.02 -16.71
C ASP A 103 5.66 7.28 -16.35
N HIS A 104 6.36 8.30 -15.83
CA HIS A 104 5.77 9.59 -15.49
C HIS A 104 5.07 10.27 -16.69
N ASN A 105 5.64 10.14 -17.90
CA ASN A 105 5.05 10.75 -19.10
C ASN A 105 3.76 10.04 -19.53
N GLU A 106 3.68 8.71 -19.30
CA GLU A 106 2.46 7.95 -19.54
C GLU A 106 1.35 8.40 -18.59
N ILE A 107 1.64 8.51 -17.28
CA ILE A 107 0.69 9.06 -16.32
C ILE A 107 0.21 10.44 -16.72
N SER A 108 1.13 11.35 -17.05
CA SER A 108 0.79 12.73 -17.43
C SER A 108 -0.10 12.80 -18.68
N ARG A 109 0.16 11.94 -19.67
CA ARG A 109 -0.68 11.85 -20.90
C ARG A 109 -2.06 11.32 -20.58
N ALA A 110 -2.17 10.27 -19.74
CA ALA A 110 -3.44 9.69 -19.36
C ALA A 110 -4.29 10.67 -18.54
N MET A 111 -3.69 11.44 -17.61
CA MET A 111 -4.38 12.51 -16.89
C MET A 111 -4.89 13.59 -17.81
N ALA A 112 -4.07 14.09 -18.76
CA ALA A 112 -4.48 15.10 -19.72
C ALA A 112 -5.59 14.60 -20.67
N GLU A 113 -5.62 13.32 -20.97
CA GLU A 113 -6.70 12.72 -21.75
C GLU A 113 -8.01 12.66 -20.97
N GLU A 114 -7.94 12.28 -19.69
CA GLU A 114 -9.10 12.23 -18.82
C GLU A 114 -9.69 13.62 -18.56
N ASP A 115 -8.84 14.64 -18.34
CA ASP A 115 -9.27 16.03 -18.23
C ASP A 115 -9.97 16.53 -19.49
N ARG A 116 -9.50 16.14 -20.67
CA ARG A 116 -10.17 16.49 -21.94
C ARG A 116 -11.54 15.82 -22.07
N LYS A 117 -11.70 14.59 -21.60
CA LYS A 117 -12.97 13.87 -21.64
C LYS A 117 -14.00 14.47 -20.67
N THR A 118 -13.55 14.87 -19.50
CA THR A 118 -14.42 15.40 -18.45
C THR A 118 -14.64 16.92 -18.56
N GLY A 119 -13.87 17.62 -19.39
CA GLY A 119 -13.89 19.09 -19.48
C GLY A 119 -13.40 19.78 -18.19
N SER A 120 -12.76 19.08 -17.29
CA SER A 120 -12.34 19.56 -15.97
C SER A 120 -10.82 19.46 -15.84
N SER A 121 -10.13 20.60 -15.81
CA SER A 121 -8.71 20.67 -15.46
C SER A 121 -8.53 21.22 -14.05
N MET A 122 -7.54 20.68 -13.33
CA MET A 122 -7.15 21.15 -12.00
C MET A 122 -5.64 21.39 -11.99
N SER A 123 -5.24 22.53 -11.44
CA SER A 123 -3.84 22.83 -11.15
C SER A 123 -3.63 22.73 -9.64
N MET A 124 -2.56 22.07 -9.23
CA MET A 124 -2.21 21.95 -7.82
C MET A 124 -0.94 22.75 -7.57
N PHE A 125 -1.08 23.76 -6.72
CA PHE A 125 0.03 24.60 -6.27
C PHE A 125 0.36 24.18 -4.82
N ASP A 126 1.62 24.29 -4.44
CA ASP A 126 2.10 24.11 -3.07
C ASP A 126 1.89 22.70 -2.45
N ALA A 127 1.67 21.68 -3.28
CA ALA A 127 1.65 20.30 -2.80
C ALA A 127 3.07 19.72 -2.70
N SER A 128 3.25 18.80 -1.78
CA SER A 128 4.53 18.06 -1.67
C SER A 128 4.76 17.17 -2.89
N THR A 129 6.03 17.02 -3.26
CA THR A 129 6.47 16.07 -4.28
C THR A 129 6.95 14.80 -3.59
N THR A 130 6.26 13.70 -3.84
CA THR A 130 6.71 12.36 -3.44
C THR A 130 7.87 11.94 -4.33
N VAL A 131 8.96 11.49 -3.70
CA VAL A 131 10.15 10.95 -4.37
C VAL A 131 10.33 9.51 -3.93
N ILE A 132 10.26 8.58 -4.88
CA ILE A 132 10.48 7.16 -4.65
C ILE A 132 11.64 6.71 -5.52
N ARG A 133 12.65 6.08 -4.90
CA ARG A 133 13.78 5.48 -5.59
C ARG A 133 13.93 4.03 -5.17
N ILE A 134 13.98 3.15 -6.16
CA ILE A 134 14.22 1.71 -5.97
C ILE A 134 15.47 1.33 -6.77
N GLN A 135 16.35 0.53 -6.16
CA GLN A 135 17.55 0.02 -6.77
C GLN A 135 17.72 -1.47 -6.50
N THR A 136 17.97 -2.22 -7.53
CA THR A 136 18.41 -3.63 -7.48
C THR A 136 19.86 -3.72 -7.95
N ALA A 137 20.42 -4.90 -8.09
CA ALA A 137 21.81 -5.05 -8.60
C ALA A 137 21.98 -4.56 -10.04
N ASP A 138 20.91 -4.68 -10.84
CA ASP A 138 20.91 -4.46 -12.30
C ASP A 138 20.08 -3.26 -12.74
N ARG A 139 19.18 -2.75 -11.90
CA ARG A 139 18.25 -1.65 -12.25
C ARG A 139 18.19 -0.59 -11.14
N LYS A 140 18.02 0.65 -11.57
CA LYS A 140 17.73 1.79 -10.68
C LYS A 140 16.69 2.68 -11.34
N HIS A 141 15.65 3.04 -10.58
CA HIS A 141 14.60 3.92 -11.04
C HIS A 141 14.23 4.92 -9.95
N GLU A 142 14.01 6.17 -10.32
CA GLU A 142 13.53 7.22 -9.43
C GLU A 142 12.36 7.92 -10.08
N LEU A 143 11.26 8.00 -9.35
CA LEU A 143 10.07 8.74 -9.74
C LEU A 143 9.83 9.89 -8.78
N ARG A 144 9.44 11.02 -9.35
CA ARG A 144 9.05 12.23 -8.62
C ARG A 144 7.66 12.62 -9.08
N PHE A 145 6.72 12.73 -8.16
CA PHE A 145 5.34 13.03 -8.49
C PHE A 145 4.75 14.04 -7.50
N ASN A 146 4.33 15.19 -8.02
CA ASN A 146 3.71 16.23 -7.18
C ASN A 146 2.27 15.82 -6.82
N ALA A 147 1.86 16.01 -5.56
CA ALA A 147 0.51 15.74 -5.06
C ALA A 147 0.00 14.31 -5.37
N LEU A 148 0.87 13.29 -5.28
CA LEU A 148 0.56 11.92 -5.72
C LEU A 148 -0.77 11.40 -5.18
N GLY A 149 -1.00 11.48 -3.87
CA GLY A 149 -2.25 11.00 -3.25
C GLY A 149 -3.50 11.70 -3.77
N THR A 150 -3.44 13.01 -4.01
CA THR A 150 -4.58 13.77 -4.53
C THR A 150 -4.91 13.36 -5.97
N TRP A 151 -3.89 13.21 -6.82
CA TRP A 151 -4.10 12.79 -8.20
C TRP A 151 -4.55 11.34 -8.30
N ALA A 152 -4.02 10.44 -7.46
CA ALA A 152 -4.46 9.06 -7.43
C ALA A 152 -5.95 8.94 -7.05
N ASN A 153 -6.42 9.74 -6.10
CA ASN A 153 -7.82 9.79 -5.74
C ASN A 153 -8.70 10.36 -6.87
N ARG A 154 -8.22 11.41 -7.56
CA ARG A 154 -8.96 12.03 -8.66
C ARG A 154 -9.06 11.13 -9.90
N TYR A 155 -8.02 10.35 -10.18
CA TYR A 155 -7.95 9.49 -11.37
C TYR A 155 -7.79 8.01 -11.01
N PRO A 156 -8.79 7.40 -10.39
CA PRO A 156 -8.70 6.02 -9.88
C PRO A 156 -8.58 4.95 -11.00
N THR A 157 -8.85 5.34 -12.25
CA THR A 157 -8.78 4.44 -13.41
C THR A 157 -7.42 4.43 -14.10
N ILE A 158 -6.52 5.37 -13.79
CA ILE A 158 -5.19 5.44 -14.37
C ILE A 158 -4.26 4.47 -13.66
N GLN A 159 -4.10 3.28 -14.23
CA GLN A 159 -3.39 2.17 -13.60
C GLN A 159 -1.94 2.51 -13.19
N PRO A 160 -1.06 3.11 -14.01
CA PRO A 160 0.31 3.43 -13.57
C PRO A 160 0.35 4.43 -12.40
N LEU A 161 -0.62 5.35 -12.32
CA LEU A 161 -0.74 6.28 -11.19
C LEU A 161 -1.14 5.54 -9.91
N GLN A 162 -2.10 4.61 -10.01
CA GLN A 162 -2.51 3.78 -8.86
C GLN A 162 -1.38 2.86 -8.40
N GLN A 163 -0.59 2.29 -9.32
CA GLN A 163 0.59 1.50 -8.98
C GLN A 163 1.60 2.34 -8.19
N LEU A 164 1.94 3.55 -8.66
CA LEU A 164 2.86 4.45 -7.98
C LEU A 164 2.35 4.84 -6.58
N PHE A 165 1.06 5.14 -6.46
CA PHE A 165 0.42 5.44 -5.17
C PHE A 165 0.45 4.24 -4.21
N ASN A 166 0.23 3.03 -4.72
CA ASN A 166 0.32 1.81 -3.91
C ASN A 166 1.75 1.54 -3.43
N VAL A 167 2.78 1.89 -4.22
CA VAL A 167 4.19 1.84 -3.77
C VAL A 167 4.41 2.82 -2.64
N GLU A 168 3.95 4.08 -2.75
CA GLU A 168 4.02 5.06 -1.66
C GLU A 168 3.36 4.51 -0.39
N LYS A 169 2.12 4.03 -0.48
CA LYS A 169 1.39 3.45 0.65
C LYS A 169 2.10 2.25 1.27
N ARG A 170 2.73 1.42 0.45
CA ARG A 170 3.53 0.29 0.96
C ARG A 170 4.73 0.74 1.77
N LEU A 171 5.42 1.79 1.31
CA LEU A 171 6.58 2.35 2.01
C LEU A 171 6.17 3.12 3.28
N GLU A 172 5.06 3.85 3.27
CA GLU A 172 4.49 4.47 4.47
C GLU A 172 4.15 3.41 5.53
N ARG A 173 3.64 2.26 5.11
CA ARG A 173 3.37 1.14 6.02
C ARG A 173 4.65 0.61 6.67
N VAL A 174 5.75 0.48 5.91
CA VAL A 174 7.06 0.11 6.48
C VAL A 174 7.48 1.08 7.58
N ILE A 175 7.29 2.39 7.36
CA ILE A 175 7.58 3.42 8.38
C ILE A 175 6.75 3.19 9.65
N GLN A 176 5.48 2.87 9.50
CA GLN A 176 4.59 2.61 10.63
C GLN A 176 4.94 1.33 11.38
N GLU A 177 5.28 0.26 10.65
CA GLU A 177 5.75 -1.01 11.23
C GLU A 177 7.03 -0.84 12.06
N PHE A 178 7.82 0.16 11.79
CA PHE A 178 9.04 0.50 12.53
C PHE A 178 8.80 1.29 13.82
N THR A 179 7.58 1.65 14.15
CA THR A 179 7.28 2.19 15.48
C THR A 179 7.40 1.06 16.51
N PRO A 180 8.17 1.23 17.62
CA PRO A 180 8.37 0.18 18.61
C PRO A 180 7.04 -0.42 19.11
N GLY A 181 6.90 -1.74 19.02
CA GLY A 181 5.67 -2.46 19.39
C GLY A 181 4.50 -2.29 18.40
N ALA A 182 4.65 -1.49 17.34
CA ALA A 182 3.56 -1.28 16.38
C ALA A 182 3.26 -2.54 15.57
N ARG A 183 4.29 -3.26 15.16
CA ARG A 183 4.10 -4.48 14.35
C ARG A 183 3.32 -5.55 15.11
N GLU A 184 3.71 -5.84 16.37
CA GLU A 184 2.97 -6.77 17.23
C GLU A 184 1.56 -6.26 17.47
N THR A 185 1.40 -4.96 17.73
CA THR A 185 0.09 -4.34 17.93
C THR A 185 -0.79 -4.45 16.68
N ILE A 186 -0.22 -4.23 15.48
CA ILE A 186 -0.94 -4.35 14.19
C ILE A 186 -1.33 -5.81 13.94
N VAL A 187 -0.42 -6.77 14.16
CA VAL A 187 -0.70 -8.20 13.97
C VAL A 187 -1.78 -8.69 14.93
N ASP A 188 -1.70 -8.31 16.20
CA ASP A 188 -2.70 -8.66 17.21
C ASP A 188 -4.07 -8.03 16.88
N ALA A 189 -4.08 -6.78 16.39
CA ALA A 189 -5.29 -6.11 15.96
C ALA A 189 -5.91 -6.81 14.73
N LEU A 190 -5.08 -7.19 13.76
CA LEU A 190 -5.50 -7.93 12.57
C LEU A 190 -6.13 -9.28 12.94
N ASN A 191 -5.50 -10.02 13.85
CA ASN A 191 -6.03 -11.28 14.33
C ASN A 191 -7.39 -11.08 15.02
N ALA A 192 -7.52 -10.08 15.89
CA ALA A 192 -8.79 -9.77 16.56
C ALA A 192 -9.90 -9.40 15.56
N VAL A 193 -9.59 -8.62 14.54
CA VAL A 193 -10.55 -8.27 13.47
C VAL A 193 -10.96 -9.53 12.70
N ASN A 194 -10.02 -10.35 12.28
CA ASN A 194 -10.31 -11.55 11.49
C ASN A 194 -11.16 -12.58 12.26
N GLU A 195 -10.97 -12.70 13.58
CA GLU A 195 -11.85 -13.53 14.42
C GLU A 195 -13.29 -13.00 14.46
N VAL A 196 -13.47 -11.68 14.56
CA VAL A 196 -14.79 -11.06 14.50
C VAL A 196 -15.41 -11.22 13.10
N MET A 197 -14.63 -10.97 12.03
CA MET A 197 -15.10 -11.14 10.65
C MET A 197 -15.55 -12.57 10.37
N LYS A 198 -14.77 -13.56 10.80
CA LYS A 198 -15.10 -14.97 10.62
C LYS A 198 -16.44 -15.34 11.28
N ARG A 199 -16.76 -14.73 12.40
CA ARG A 199 -17.99 -14.98 13.15
C ARG A 199 -19.18 -14.21 12.61
N GLU A 200 -19.02 -12.92 12.27
CA GLU A 200 -20.10 -11.99 11.95
C GLU A 200 -20.27 -11.76 10.45
N HIS A 201 -19.21 -11.93 9.68
CA HIS A 201 -19.18 -11.70 8.23
C HIS A 201 -18.44 -12.84 7.50
N PRO A 202 -18.89 -14.11 7.63
CA PRO A 202 -18.17 -15.28 7.10
C PRO A 202 -18.01 -15.26 5.57
N ASP A 203 -18.85 -14.52 4.86
CA ASP A 203 -18.80 -14.38 3.40
C ASP A 203 -17.73 -13.38 2.92
N LEU A 204 -17.16 -12.58 3.83
CA LEU A 204 -16.12 -11.63 3.48
C LEU A 204 -14.73 -12.26 3.61
N PRO A 205 -13.83 -11.98 2.65
CA PRO A 205 -12.45 -12.43 2.76
C PRO A 205 -11.77 -11.78 3.95
N GLN A 206 -10.99 -12.56 4.71
CA GLN A 206 -10.22 -12.05 5.84
C GLN A 206 -9.30 -10.90 5.42
N LEU A 207 -9.12 -9.93 6.33
CA LEU A 207 -8.16 -8.84 6.14
C LEU A 207 -6.73 -9.38 6.23
N THR A 208 -5.82 -8.67 5.59
CA THR A 208 -4.39 -8.93 5.57
C THR A 208 -3.65 -7.70 6.08
N LEU A 209 -2.34 -7.80 6.27
CA LEU A 209 -1.52 -6.62 6.56
C LEU A 209 -1.59 -5.56 5.44
N ASN A 210 -1.96 -5.97 4.21
CA ASN A 210 -2.16 -5.03 3.11
C ASN A 210 -3.37 -4.11 3.28
N ASP A 211 -4.31 -4.47 4.14
CA ASP A 211 -5.48 -3.65 4.46
C ASP A 211 -5.23 -2.69 5.64
N PHE A 212 -4.06 -2.76 6.27
CA PHE A 212 -3.72 -1.85 7.34
C PHE A 212 -3.70 -0.40 6.85
N HIS A 213 -4.43 0.48 7.53
CA HIS A 213 -4.58 1.88 7.14
C HIS A 213 -3.77 2.81 8.04
N SER A 214 -3.97 2.72 9.35
CA SER A 214 -3.28 3.58 10.31
C SER A 214 -3.29 3.00 11.72
N THR A 215 -2.28 3.38 12.51
CA THR A 215 -2.38 3.43 13.96
C THR A 215 -2.60 4.88 14.34
N GLY A 216 -3.55 5.16 15.20
CA GLY A 216 -3.91 6.54 15.57
C GLY A 216 -2.87 7.31 16.38
N GLY A 217 -1.58 7.20 16.02
CA GLY A 217 -0.47 7.93 16.65
C GLY A 217 0.02 7.36 17.98
N ASP A 218 1.04 7.98 18.57
CA ASP A 218 1.72 7.58 19.83
C ASP A 218 0.83 7.74 21.10
N THR A 219 -0.45 8.06 20.94
CA THR A 219 -1.36 8.23 22.09
C THR A 219 -1.88 6.87 22.56
N THR A 220 -1.66 6.55 23.83
CA THR A 220 -2.22 5.37 24.51
C THR A 220 -3.74 5.31 24.27
N GLY A 221 -4.21 4.27 23.56
CA GLY A 221 -5.64 4.12 23.24
C GLY A 221 -6.07 4.56 21.84
N ALA A 222 -5.14 5.03 21.04
CA ALA A 222 -5.43 5.36 19.64
C ALA A 222 -5.85 4.09 18.84
N PRO A 223 -6.88 4.19 17.99
CA PRO A 223 -7.40 3.03 17.28
C PRO A 223 -6.45 2.56 16.18
N THR A 224 -6.32 1.24 16.01
CA THR A 224 -5.72 0.62 14.84
C THR A 224 -6.79 0.38 13.79
N GLN A 225 -6.58 0.84 12.57
CA GLN A 225 -7.58 0.80 11.50
C GLN A 225 -7.10 -0.03 10.32
N PHE A 226 -8.02 -0.81 9.74
CA PHE A 226 -7.86 -1.55 8.50
C PHE A 226 -8.93 -1.10 7.52
N PHE A 227 -8.56 -0.92 6.28
CA PHE A 227 -9.43 -0.41 5.24
C PHE A 227 -9.31 -1.26 3.98
N ARG A 228 -10.46 -1.63 3.37
CA ARG A 228 -10.51 -2.35 2.10
C ARG A 228 -11.68 -1.86 1.24
N LYS A 229 -11.39 -1.49 -0.01
CA LYS A 229 -12.45 -1.36 -1.04
C LYS A 229 -12.83 -2.76 -1.52
N GLN A 230 -14.13 -3.04 -1.57
CA GLN A 230 -14.65 -4.32 -2.02
C GLN A 230 -15.01 -4.31 -3.51
N LYS A 231 -15.22 -5.50 -4.09
CA LYS A 231 -15.56 -5.62 -5.52
C LYS A 231 -16.90 -4.98 -5.88
N ASP A 232 -17.84 -4.92 -4.95
CA ASP A 232 -19.16 -4.27 -5.10
C ASP A 232 -19.10 -2.76 -4.87
N ARG A 233 -17.88 -2.21 -4.78
CA ARG A 233 -17.57 -0.80 -4.46
C ARG A 233 -17.96 -0.36 -3.04
N SER A 234 -18.40 -1.25 -2.18
CA SER A 234 -18.52 -0.93 -0.76
C SER A 234 -17.14 -0.78 -0.12
N THR A 235 -17.10 -0.06 0.99
CA THR A 235 -15.88 0.13 1.79
C THR A 235 -16.02 -0.61 3.10
N LEU A 236 -15.04 -1.44 3.43
CA LEU A 236 -14.90 -2.06 4.74
C LEU A 236 -13.88 -1.26 5.54
N LEU A 237 -14.31 -0.76 6.70
CA LEU A 237 -13.45 -0.15 7.71
C LEU A 237 -13.54 -1.00 8.98
N ALA A 238 -12.42 -1.54 9.42
CA ALA A 238 -12.32 -2.23 10.70
C ALA A 238 -11.46 -1.41 11.66
N THR A 239 -11.97 -1.14 12.85
CA THR A 239 -11.32 -0.33 13.87
C THR A 239 -11.16 -1.16 15.14
N VAL A 240 -9.94 -1.22 15.68
CA VAL A 240 -9.60 -1.87 16.94
C VAL A 240 -9.19 -0.83 17.95
N THR A 241 -9.96 -0.70 19.01
CA THR A 241 -9.65 0.19 20.13
C THR A 241 -9.22 -0.64 21.33
N ARG A 242 -8.10 -0.28 21.95
CA ARG A 242 -7.55 -0.93 23.13
C ARG A 242 -7.65 0.02 24.32
N SER A 243 -8.24 -0.47 25.41
CA SER A 243 -8.21 0.21 26.71
C SER A 243 -7.38 -0.61 27.69
N PRO A 244 -6.59 0.01 28.58
CA PRO A 244 -5.80 -0.71 29.58
C PRO A 244 -6.67 -1.68 30.39
N GLY A 245 -6.26 -2.95 30.48
CA GLY A 245 -6.95 -3.98 31.25
C GLY A 245 -8.26 -4.51 30.65
N MET A 246 -8.64 -4.08 29.42
CA MET A 246 -9.83 -4.58 28.73
C MET A 246 -9.45 -5.37 27.48
N LEU A 247 -10.34 -6.28 27.06
CA LEU A 247 -10.23 -6.93 25.76
C LEU A 247 -10.36 -5.88 24.65
N PRO A 248 -9.66 -6.06 23.52
CA PRO A 248 -9.76 -5.14 22.39
C PRO A 248 -11.21 -5.08 21.88
N LYS A 249 -11.73 -3.87 21.72
CA LYS A 249 -13.02 -3.63 21.09
C LYS A 249 -12.81 -3.53 19.57
N VAL A 250 -13.45 -4.40 18.83
CA VAL A 250 -13.44 -4.40 17.36
C VAL A 250 -14.77 -3.83 16.88
N THR A 251 -14.70 -2.88 15.94
CA THR A 251 -15.86 -2.35 15.22
C THR A 251 -15.62 -2.55 13.73
N ILE A 252 -16.60 -3.12 13.03
CA ILE A 252 -16.54 -3.33 11.57
C ILE A 252 -17.69 -2.54 10.96
N GLU A 253 -17.34 -1.63 10.05
CA GLU A 253 -18.29 -0.80 9.31
C GLU A 253 -18.18 -1.14 7.83
N ILE A 254 -19.32 -1.45 7.20
CA ILE A 254 -19.41 -1.67 5.76
C ILE A 254 -20.28 -0.55 5.21
N THR A 255 -19.64 0.39 4.55
CA THR A 255 -20.33 1.54 3.97
C THR A 255 -20.54 1.29 2.47
N PRO A 256 -21.79 1.19 1.99
CA PRO A 256 -22.06 1.16 0.56
C PRO A 256 -21.57 2.47 -0.06
N GLN A 257 -21.07 2.41 -1.30
CA GLN A 257 -20.69 3.62 -2.02
C GLN A 257 -21.90 4.57 -2.09
N ALA A 258 -21.77 5.78 -1.54
CA ALA A 258 -22.80 6.79 -1.61
C ALA A 258 -23.02 7.18 -3.08
N ARG A 259 -24.25 7.04 -3.58
CA ARG A 259 -24.68 7.58 -4.86
C ARG A 259 -25.30 8.95 -4.59
N ILE A 260 -24.67 10.01 -5.08
CA ILE A 260 -25.30 11.33 -5.08
C ILE A 260 -26.14 11.40 -6.36
N CYS A 261 -27.46 11.41 -6.18
CA CYS A 261 -28.40 11.68 -7.23
C CYS A 261 -28.85 13.15 -7.08
N TYR A 262 -28.64 13.98 -8.08
CA TYR A 262 -29.21 15.32 -8.11
C TYR A 262 -30.70 15.21 -8.45
N GLU A 263 -31.56 15.86 -7.66
CA GLU A 263 -32.99 15.95 -7.96
C GLU A 263 -33.18 16.61 -9.32
N GLY A 264 -33.75 15.88 -10.29
CA GLY A 264 -34.14 16.39 -11.60
C GLY A 264 -33.37 15.85 -12.81
N GLU A 265 -32.32 15.01 -12.63
CA GLU A 265 -31.64 14.36 -13.75
C GLU A 265 -31.97 12.86 -13.85
N PRO A 266 -32.00 12.28 -15.10
CA PRO A 266 -32.17 10.84 -15.26
C PRO A 266 -31.01 10.10 -14.54
N PRO A 267 -31.14 8.81 -14.19
CA PRO A 267 -30.35 8.12 -13.14
C PRO A 267 -28.88 7.87 -13.52
N ASN A 268 -28.14 8.92 -13.84
CA ASN A 268 -26.70 8.92 -13.94
C ASN A 268 -26.11 9.44 -12.61
N CYS A 269 -26.24 8.62 -11.56
CA CYS A 269 -25.59 8.91 -10.30
C CYS A 269 -24.09 8.72 -10.46
N PHE A 270 -23.31 9.79 -10.29
CA PHE A 270 -21.84 9.71 -10.25
C PHE A 270 -21.38 9.15 -8.90
N PRO A 271 -20.52 8.14 -8.87
CA PRO A 271 -19.89 7.71 -7.62
C PRO A 271 -18.96 8.81 -7.10
N PHE A 272 -19.18 9.26 -5.85
CA PHE A 272 -18.15 10.02 -5.14
C PHE A 272 -17.14 9.03 -4.55
N ASP A 273 -15.90 9.11 -4.99
CA ASP A 273 -14.76 8.47 -4.34
C ASP A 273 -14.17 9.46 -3.32
N PHE A 274 -14.25 9.10 -2.04
CA PHE A 274 -13.50 9.76 -0.97
C PHE A 274 -12.10 9.19 -0.85
#